data_28ce486825bb1345938af169c8414322
#
_entry.id   28ce486825bb1345938af169c8414322
#
_cell.length_a   1.000
_cell.length_b   1.000
_cell.length_c   1.000
_cell.angle_alpha   90.00
_cell.angle_beta   90.00
_cell.angle_gamma   90.00
#
_symmetry.space_group_name_H-M   'P 1'
#
loop_
_entity.id
_entity.type
_entity.pdbx_description
1 polymer ?
#
loop_
_entity_poly.entity_id
_entity_poly.type
_entity_poly.pdbx_seq_one_letter_code
_entity_poly.pdbx_strand_id
1 'polypeptide(L)'
;DIIRKFGFATERSLPEVQNQRALKDIYQNQEISENKVILFADTFNINFENENLVYAIKVLNKFGYQAVIPSFGKDKLKRPLCCGRTYISYGQLDKASEELNRFNDYVIQNNYINLPVVGIEPSCLLTFNDEYQTLKNVNNREKIKNKFYLLEEFILEQIRNNNNIKANRFDQNVLIHGHCHQKSQDRMKGLTNLLSELNINNKMIETSCCGMAGSFGYESKNYEVSKKMANLSLIPAINNSNEKDFII
;
A
#
# COMPACT_ATOMS: atom_id res chain seq x y z
N ASP A 1 24.52 19.72 -12.79
CA ASP A 1 23.31 18.93 -12.68
C ASP A 1 22.49 19.41 -11.47
N ILE A 2 21.28 19.90 -11.71
CA ILE A 2 20.42 20.52 -10.69
C ILE A 2 20.01 19.48 -9.64
N ILE A 3 19.65 18.27 -10.04
CA ILE A 3 19.18 17.19 -9.17
C ILE A 3 20.24 16.85 -8.11
N ARG A 4 21.50 16.79 -8.53
CA ARG A 4 22.64 16.51 -7.61
C ARG A 4 22.84 17.59 -6.56
N LYS A 5 22.56 18.86 -6.89
CA LYS A 5 22.61 19.98 -5.92
C LYS A 5 21.57 19.86 -4.81
N PHE A 6 20.46 19.17 -5.08
CA PHE A 6 19.43 18.84 -4.08
C PHE A 6 19.71 17.51 -3.35
N GLY A 7 20.87 16.90 -3.53
CA GLY A 7 21.30 15.70 -2.83
C GLY A 7 20.78 14.39 -3.42
N PHE A 8 20.18 14.41 -4.63
CA PHE A 8 19.71 13.19 -5.29
C PHE A 8 20.78 12.57 -6.19
N ALA A 9 20.75 11.25 -6.30
CA ALA A 9 21.57 10.49 -7.22
C ALA A 9 21.11 10.73 -8.66
N THR A 10 22.02 11.00 -9.56
CA THR A 10 21.74 11.23 -11.00
C THR A 10 21.61 9.93 -11.78
N GLU A 11 22.08 8.85 -11.20
CA GLU A 11 22.09 7.50 -11.75
C GLU A 11 20.74 6.78 -11.58
N ARG A 12 19.80 7.40 -10.88
CA ARG A 12 18.47 6.85 -10.65
C ARG A 12 17.40 7.89 -10.98
N SER A 13 16.47 7.52 -11.86
CA SER A 13 15.32 8.36 -12.20
C SER A 13 14.44 8.56 -10.97
N LEU A 14 13.99 9.78 -10.75
CA LEU A 14 12.95 10.06 -9.76
C LEU A 14 11.59 9.60 -10.30
N PRO A 15 10.67 9.20 -9.41
CA PRO A 15 9.30 8.86 -9.82
C PRO A 15 8.63 10.05 -10.52
N GLU A 16 7.92 9.76 -11.60
CA GLU A 16 7.15 10.79 -12.32
C GLU A 16 5.77 10.95 -11.70
N VAL A 17 5.35 12.21 -11.54
CA VAL A 17 4.00 12.51 -11.04
C VAL A 17 2.98 12.16 -12.12
N GLN A 18 2.06 11.26 -11.80
CA GLN A 18 1.04 10.78 -12.72
C GLN A 18 -0.22 11.64 -12.71
N ASN A 19 -0.89 11.69 -13.85
CA ASN A 19 -2.20 12.31 -13.98
C ASN A 19 -3.27 11.43 -13.29
N GLN A 20 -4.04 12.02 -12.41
CA GLN A 20 -5.07 11.32 -11.62
C GLN A 20 -6.41 11.16 -12.36
N ARG A 21 -6.50 11.44 -13.66
CA ARG A 21 -7.78 11.44 -14.40
C ARG A 21 -8.44 10.05 -14.36
N ALA A 22 -7.70 9.00 -14.73
CA ALA A 22 -8.23 7.64 -14.73
C ALA A 22 -8.71 7.20 -13.35
N LEU A 23 -7.98 7.54 -12.28
CA LEU A 23 -8.38 7.27 -10.90
C LEU A 23 -9.67 8.01 -10.52
N LYS A 24 -9.80 9.27 -10.91
CA LYS A 24 -11.02 10.05 -10.66
C LYS A 24 -12.21 9.50 -11.43
N ASP A 25 -12.00 9.13 -12.68
CA ASP A 25 -13.06 8.59 -13.55
C ASP A 25 -13.58 7.25 -12.99
N ILE A 26 -12.72 6.32 -12.62
CA ILE A 26 -13.16 5.03 -12.04
C ILE A 26 -13.83 5.23 -10.68
N TYR A 27 -13.31 6.14 -9.84
CA TYR A 27 -13.90 6.45 -8.55
C TYR A 27 -15.33 7.01 -8.66
N GLN A 28 -15.57 7.89 -9.63
CA GLN A 28 -16.89 8.51 -9.86
C GLN A 28 -17.91 7.56 -10.47
N ASN A 29 -17.45 6.59 -11.27
CA ASN A 29 -18.30 5.66 -12.01
C ASN A 29 -18.39 4.27 -11.37
N GLN A 30 -17.91 4.09 -10.13
CA GLN A 30 -18.06 2.82 -9.44
C GLN A 30 -19.53 2.53 -9.09
N GLU A 31 -19.86 1.26 -9.00
CA GLU A 31 -21.19 0.83 -8.59
C GLU A 31 -21.50 1.27 -7.16
N ILE A 32 -22.72 1.75 -6.94
CA ILE A 32 -23.18 2.11 -5.60
C ILE A 32 -23.49 0.82 -4.85
N SER A 33 -22.92 0.66 -3.68
CA SER A 33 -23.15 -0.49 -2.81
C SER A 33 -23.37 -0.04 -1.37
N GLU A 34 -24.18 -0.78 -0.64
CA GLU A 34 -24.32 -0.62 0.82
C GLU A 34 -23.06 -1.08 1.53
N ASN A 35 -22.37 -2.07 0.97
CA ASN A 35 -21.08 -2.53 1.48
C ASN A 35 -19.99 -1.54 1.08
N LYS A 36 -19.44 -0.84 2.04
CA LYS A 36 -18.40 0.16 1.82
C LYS A 36 -17.11 -0.24 2.51
N VAL A 37 -16.01 0.17 1.89
CA VAL A 37 -14.66 0.11 2.49
C VAL A 37 -13.98 1.47 2.36
N ILE A 38 -13.20 1.87 3.32
CA ILE A 38 -12.29 3.01 3.16
C ILE A 38 -11.06 2.48 2.42
N LEU A 39 -10.86 2.92 1.18
CA LEU A 39 -9.60 2.69 0.47
C LEU A 39 -8.61 3.77 0.87
N PHE A 40 -7.63 3.39 1.69
CA PHE A 40 -6.57 4.29 2.12
C PHE A 40 -5.60 4.51 0.97
N ALA A 41 -5.87 5.56 0.20
CA ALA A 41 -5.04 5.94 -0.93
C ALA A 41 -3.83 6.73 -0.42
N ASP A 42 -2.70 6.06 -0.32
CA ASP A 42 -1.47 6.64 0.17
C ASP A 42 -0.82 7.60 -0.83
N THR A 43 0.14 8.39 -0.33
CA THR A 43 0.79 9.45 -1.12
C THR A 43 1.51 8.92 -2.36
N PHE A 44 2.12 7.72 -2.28
CA PHE A 44 2.87 7.15 -3.39
C PHE A 44 1.94 6.68 -4.50
N ASN A 45 0.92 5.91 -4.15
CA ASN A 45 -0.04 5.42 -5.12
C ASN A 45 -0.89 6.54 -5.73
N ILE A 46 -1.29 7.58 -4.97
CA ILE A 46 -2.03 8.71 -5.56
C ILE A 46 -1.20 9.45 -6.60
N ASN A 47 0.09 9.67 -6.33
CA ASN A 47 0.88 10.61 -7.14
C ASN A 47 1.77 9.94 -8.17
N PHE A 48 2.24 8.71 -7.94
CA PHE A 48 3.24 8.07 -8.76
C PHE A 48 2.78 6.76 -9.40
N GLU A 49 1.82 6.06 -8.79
CA GLU A 49 1.36 4.75 -9.23
C GLU A 49 -0.16 4.60 -9.10
N ASN A 50 -0.90 5.61 -9.60
CA ASN A 50 -2.36 5.66 -9.40
C ASN A 50 -3.12 4.53 -10.12
N GLU A 51 -2.51 3.86 -11.06
CA GLU A 51 -3.05 2.67 -11.70
C GLU A 51 -3.31 1.53 -10.70
N ASN A 52 -2.46 1.39 -9.67
CA ASN A 52 -2.68 0.43 -8.59
C ASN A 52 -4.00 0.70 -7.86
N LEU A 53 -4.33 1.97 -7.59
CA LEU A 53 -5.62 2.35 -6.98
C LEU A 53 -6.79 2.10 -7.91
N VAL A 54 -6.62 2.31 -9.22
CA VAL A 54 -7.63 1.99 -10.23
C VAL A 54 -7.98 0.49 -10.19
N TYR A 55 -6.96 -0.38 -10.16
CA TYR A 55 -7.17 -1.82 -10.05
C TYR A 55 -7.74 -2.23 -8.69
N ALA A 56 -7.31 -1.60 -7.59
CA ALA A 56 -7.88 -1.85 -6.27
C ALA A 56 -9.39 -1.55 -6.24
N ILE A 57 -9.83 -0.42 -6.80
CA ILE A 57 -11.27 -0.10 -6.93
C ILE A 57 -12.00 -1.15 -7.76
N LYS A 58 -11.45 -1.54 -8.92
CA LYS A 58 -12.06 -2.57 -9.78
C LYS A 58 -12.24 -3.90 -9.06
N VAL A 59 -11.21 -4.32 -8.31
CA VAL A 59 -11.26 -5.55 -7.53
C VAL A 59 -12.30 -5.44 -6.43
N LEU A 60 -12.30 -4.38 -5.64
CA LEU A 60 -13.27 -4.15 -4.57
C LEU A 60 -14.72 -4.15 -5.11
N ASN A 61 -14.97 -3.46 -6.24
CA ASN A 61 -16.29 -3.44 -6.89
C ASN A 61 -16.71 -4.85 -7.34
N LYS A 62 -15.78 -5.65 -7.88
CA LYS A 62 -16.08 -7.04 -8.28
C LYS A 62 -16.50 -7.92 -7.08
N PHE A 63 -16.04 -7.59 -5.88
CA PHE A 63 -16.47 -8.23 -4.63
C PHE A 63 -17.69 -7.55 -3.99
N GLY A 64 -18.34 -6.61 -4.70
CA GLY A 64 -19.55 -5.93 -4.24
C GLY A 64 -19.30 -4.80 -3.23
N TYR A 65 -18.07 -4.31 -3.12
CA TYR A 65 -17.72 -3.21 -2.24
C TYR A 65 -17.55 -1.89 -2.99
N GLN A 66 -18.14 -0.83 -2.46
CA GLN A 66 -17.89 0.54 -2.89
C GLN A 66 -16.68 1.11 -2.13
N ALA A 67 -15.66 1.56 -2.85
CA ALA A 67 -14.49 2.21 -2.26
C ALA A 67 -14.80 3.66 -1.88
N VAL A 68 -14.49 4.06 -0.66
CA VAL A 68 -14.53 5.45 -0.18
C VAL A 68 -13.08 5.93 -0.06
N ILE A 69 -12.73 6.91 -0.87
CA ILE A 69 -11.39 7.53 -0.82
C ILE A 69 -11.52 8.93 -0.21
N PRO A 70 -10.92 9.20 0.96
CA PRO A 70 -11.05 10.48 1.67
C PRO A 70 -10.65 11.73 0.87
N SER A 71 -9.83 11.57 -0.16
CA SER A 71 -9.38 12.65 -1.05
C SER A 71 -10.33 12.93 -2.21
N PHE A 72 -11.35 12.08 -2.40
CA PHE A 72 -12.30 12.15 -3.51
C PHE A 72 -13.73 12.19 -2.95
N GLY A 73 -14.70 12.45 -3.82
CA GLY A 73 -16.11 12.44 -3.42
C GLY A 73 -16.58 13.73 -2.77
N LYS A 74 -17.78 13.69 -2.18
CA LYS A 74 -18.45 14.84 -1.57
C LYS A 74 -17.77 15.30 -0.29
N ASP A 75 -17.31 14.34 0.52
CA ASP A 75 -16.68 14.55 1.83
C ASP A 75 -15.15 14.66 1.73
N LYS A 76 -14.66 15.10 0.56
CA LYS A 76 -13.23 15.18 0.27
C LYS A 76 -12.50 16.11 1.23
N LEU A 77 -11.37 15.67 1.71
CA LEU A 77 -10.44 16.49 2.47
C LEU A 77 -9.67 17.43 1.54
N LYS A 78 -9.31 18.61 2.06
CA LYS A 78 -8.46 19.58 1.34
C LYS A 78 -7.09 18.99 0.96
N ARG A 79 -6.57 18.10 1.79
CA ARG A 79 -5.30 17.41 1.63
C ARG A 79 -5.52 15.90 1.87
N PRO A 80 -4.94 15.01 1.05
CA PRO A 80 -4.99 13.57 1.27
C PRO A 80 -4.59 13.19 2.70
N LEU A 81 -5.10 12.07 3.19
CA LEU A 81 -4.65 11.49 4.46
C LEU A 81 -3.25 10.90 4.29
N CYS A 82 -2.47 10.98 5.36
CA CYS A 82 -1.18 10.34 5.47
C CYS A 82 -1.18 9.42 6.70
N CYS A 83 -0.48 8.30 6.60
CA CYS A 83 -0.31 7.37 7.72
C CYS A 83 0.67 7.86 8.80
N GLY A 84 1.41 8.93 8.53
CA GLY A 84 2.43 9.46 9.45
C GLY A 84 3.77 8.69 9.45
N ARG A 85 3.92 7.59 8.71
CA ARG A 85 5.13 6.74 8.70
C ARG A 85 6.42 7.53 8.53
N THR A 86 6.46 8.45 7.57
CA THR A 86 7.65 9.26 7.32
C THR A 86 8.02 10.12 8.53
N TYR A 87 7.03 10.72 9.19
CA TYR A 87 7.25 11.50 10.41
C TYR A 87 7.78 10.62 11.55
N ILE A 88 7.25 9.42 11.72
CA ILE A 88 7.74 8.44 12.70
C ILE A 88 9.21 8.12 12.43
N SER A 89 9.57 7.82 11.18
CA SER A 89 10.94 7.48 10.79
C SER A 89 11.95 8.60 11.05
N TYR A 90 11.50 9.86 11.03
CA TYR A 90 12.32 11.03 11.35
C TYR A 90 12.18 11.51 12.81
N GLY A 91 11.50 10.75 13.68
CA GLY A 91 11.30 11.09 15.08
C GLY A 91 10.34 12.26 15.33
N GLN A 92 9.58 12.69 14.31
CA GLN A 92 8.61 13.80 14.42
C GLN A 92 7.24 13.27 14.88
N LEU A 93 7.20 12.70 16.09
CA LEU A 93 6.05 11.94 16.58
C LEU A 93 4.78 12.79 16.73
N ASP A 94 4.88 14.07 17.08
CA ASP A 94 3.72 14.95 17.18
C ASP A 94 3.06 15.14 15.80
N LYS A 95 3.84 15.34 14.74
CA LYS A 95 3.31 15.42 13.37
C LYS A 95 2.70 14.11 12.90
N ALA A 96 3.26 12.98 13.29
CA ALA A 96 2.67 11.68 13.02
C ALA A 96 1.30 11.56 13.69
N SER A 97 1.19 11.97 14.97
CA SER A 97 -0.07 11.98 15.72
C SER A 97 -1.10 12.91 15.09
N GLU A 98 -0.69 14.08 14.56
CA GLU A 98 -1.58 14.99 13.82
C GLU A 98 -2.19 14.33 12.57
N GLU A 99 -1.40 13.59 11.79
CA GLU A 99 -1.90 12.87 10.61
C GLU A 99 -2.91 11.77 10.99
N LEU A 100 -2.61 11.03 12.05
CA LEU A 100 -3.51 9.99 12.56
C LEU A 100 -4.79 10.58 13.16
N ASN A 101 -4.72 11.74 13.81
CA ASN A 101 -5.89 12.48 14.26
C ASN A 101 -6.78 12.92 13.09
N ARG A 102 -6.19 13.34 11.98
CA ARG A 102 -6.96 13.66 10.77
C ARG A 102 -7.74 12.46 10.23
N PHE A 103 -7.15 11.26 10.30
CA PHE A 103 -7.85 10.03 9.96
C PHE A 103 -9.02 9.78 10.93
N ASN A 104 -8.77 9.84 12.25
CA ASN A 104 -9.80 9.65 13.27
C ASN A 104 -10.97 10.63 13.11
N ASP A 105 -10.66 11.90 12.92
CA ASP A 105 -11.66 12.94 12.71
C ASP A 105 -12.50 12.66 11.45
N TYR A 106 -11.85 12.26 10.35
CA TYR A 106 -12.56 11.93 9.12
C TYR A 106 -13.55 10.76 9.31
N VAL A 107 -13.12 9.66 9.92
CA VAL A 107 -13.99 8.48 10.09
C VAL A 107 -15.12 8.75 11.09
N ILE A 108 -14.89 9.58 12.12
CA ILE A 108 -15.92 9.97 13.10
C ILE A 108 -16.95 10.89 12.45
N GLN A 109 -16.49 11.96 11.77
CA GLN A 109 -17.38 12.96 11.15
C GLN A 109 -18.28 12.35 10.07
N ASN A 110 -17.81 11.32 9.37
CA ASN A 110 -18.57 10.64 8.31
C ASN A 110 -19.31 9.38 8.80
N ASN A 111 -19.26 9.06 10.09
CA ASN A 111 -19.81 7.84 10.66
C ASN A 111 -19.25 6.55 10.04
N TYR A 112 -17.94 6.53 9.74
CA TYR A 112 -17.25 5.41 9.11
C TYR A 112 -16.42 4.57 10.09
N ILE A 113 -16.64 4.72 11.40
CA ILE A 113 -15.84 4.09 12.46
C ILE A 113 -15.84 2.55 12.45
N ASN A 114 -16.80 1.93 11.77
CA ASN A 114 -16.92 0.48 11.65
C ASN A 114 -16.55 -0.07 10.26
N LEU A 115 -16.28 0.80 9.27
CA LEU A 115 -15.92 0.34 7.94
C LEU A 115 -14.53 -0.30 7.94
N PRO A 116 -14.30 -1.37 7.18
CA PRO A 116 -12.95 -1.86 6.97
C PRO A 116 -12.12 -0.80 6.24
N VAL A 117 -10.86 -0.69 6.62
CA VAL A 117 -9.87 0.16 5.95
C VAL A 117 -8.93 -0.75 5.18
N VAL A 118 -8.89 -0.56 3.88
CA VAL A 118 -8.09 -1.37 2.95
C VAL A 118 -7.05 -0.48 2.30
N GLY A 119 -5.84 -0.96 2.14
CA GLY A 119 -4.79 -0.26 1.42
C GLY A 119 -3.81 -1.19 0.75
N ILE A 120 -3.02 -0.63 -0.15
CA ILE A 120 -2.09 -1.37 -1.00
C ILE A 120 -0.62 -1.12 -0.66
N GLU A 121 -0.32 -0.07 0.12
CA GLU A 121 1.04 0.22 0.57
C GLU A 121 1.25 -0.33 2.00
N PRO A 122 2.06 -1.40 2.16
CA PRO A 122 2.23 -2.05 3.46
C PRO A 122 2.80 -1.13 4.53
N SER A 123 3.75 -0.26 4.19
CA SER A 123 4.33 0.68 5.16
C SER A 123 3.30 1.64 5.75
N CYS A 124 2.26 1.98 4.98
CA CYS A 124 1.18 2.84 5.43
C CYS A 124 0.16 2.08 6.29
N LEU A 125 -0.35 0.96 5.79
CA LEU A 125 -1.41 0.21 6.48
C LEU A 125 -0.93 -0.42 7.78
N LEU A 126 0.27 -0.95 7.78
CA LEU A 126 0.84 -1.60 8.96
C LEU A 126 1.21 -0.58 10.06
N THR A 127 1.37 0.70 9.73
CA THR A 127 1.46 1.78 10.73
C THR A 127 0.21 1.85 11.62
N PHE A 128 -0.98 1.64 11.06
CA PHE A 128 -2.23 1.62 11.85
C PHE A 128 -2.33 0.39 12.74
N ASN A 129 -1.73 -0.71 12.37
CA ASN A 129 -1.73 -1.94 13.17
C ASN A 129 -0.66 -1.95 14.27
N ASP A 130 0.36 -1.12 14.18
CA ASP A 130 1.50 -1.07 15.10
C ASP A 130 1.64 0.31 15.76
N GLU A 131 2.36 1.25 15.15
CA GLU A 131 2.73 2.51 15.82
C GLU A 131 1.53 3.39 16.20
N TYR A 132 0.46 3.37 15.42
CA TYR A 132 -0.79 4.05 15.75
C TYR A 132 -1.30 3.66 17.13
N GLN A 133 -1.10 2.40 17.55
CA GLN A 133 -1.60 1.90 18.83
C GLN A 133 -0.82 2.46 20.02
N THR A 134 0.43 2.85 19.82
CA THR A 134 1.36 3.25 20.88
C THR A 134 1.69 4.75 20.90
N LEU A 135 1.50 5.46 19.78
CA LEU A 135 1.76 6.89 19.70
C LEU A 135 0.93 7.68 20.72
N LYS A 136 1.59 8.59 21.42
CA LYS A 136 0.92 9.57 22.29
C LYS A 136 0.16 10.61 21.47
N ASN A 137 -0.73 11.37 22.08
CA ASN A 137 -1.47 12.47 21.44
C ASN A 137 -2.34 12.06 20.22
N VAL A 138 -2.74 10.77 20.14
CA VAL A 138 -3.73 10.32 19.16
C VAL A 138 -5.09 10.31 19.83
N ASN A 139 -5.92 11.27 19.46
CA ASN A 139 -7.24 11.48 20.04
C ASN A 139 -8.27 10.48 19.53
N ASN A 140 -9.27 10.17 20.36
CA ASN A 140 -10.43 9.33 19.99
C ASN A 140 -10.06 7.93 19.47
N ARG A 141 -8.87 7.43 19.76
CA ARG A 141 -8.42 6.08 19.34
C ARG A 141 -9.41 5.01 19.78
N GLU A 142 -9.93 5.13 20.99
CA GLU A 142 -10.91 4.20 21.58
C GLU A 142 -12.25 4.14 20.82
N LYS A 143 -12.57 5.17 20.05
CA LYS A 143 -13.77 5.23 19.21
C LYS A 143 -13.57 4.58 17.84
N ILE A 144 -12.33 4.41 17.42
CA ILE A 144 -12.00 3.85 16.12
C ILE A 144 -12.03 2.34 16.21
N LYS A 145 -13.03 1.74 15.58
CA LYS A 145 -13.25 0.30 15.54
C LYS A 145 -12.93 -0.32 14.16
N ASN A 146 -12.34 0.49 13.28
CA ASN A 146 -11.97 0.05 11.95
C ASN A 146 -10.94 -1.09 12.05
N LYS A 147 -11.13 -2.09 11.20
CA LYS A 147 -10.13 -3.12 10.96
C LYS A 147 -9.30 -2.71 9.75
N PHE A 148 -7.99 -2.82 9.84
CA PHE A 148 -7.04 -2.41 8.83
C PHE A 148 -6.46 -3.63 8.12
N TYR A 149 -6.64 -3.69 6.81
CA TYR A 149 -6.25 -4.80 5.96
C TYR A 149 -5.34 -4.34 4.83
N LEU A 150 -4.33 -5.11 4.51
CA LEU A 150 -3.77 -5.07 3.17
C LEU A 150 -4.83 -5.59 2.17
N LEU A 151 -4.82 -5.10 0.94
CA LEU A 151 -5.83 -5.46 -0.06
C LEU A 151 -5.91 -6.99 -0.25
N GLU A 152 -4.78 -7.66 -0.34
CA GLU A 152 -4.71 -9.11 -0.50
C GLU A 152 -5.31 -9.87 0.69
N GLU A 153 -5.16 -9.37 1.91
CA GLU A 153 -5.75 -9.97 3.11
C GLU A 153 -7.26 -9.83 3.11
N PHE A 154 -7.74 -8.62 2.76
CA PHE A 154 -9.17 -8.36 2.65
C PHE A 154 -9.83 -9.24 1.59
N ILE A 155 -9.23 -9.34 0.40
CA ILE A 155 -9.75 -10.16 -0.69
C ILE A 155 -9.71 -11.64 -0.34
N LEU A 156 -8.65 -12.13 0.30
CA LEU A 156 -8.56 -13.51 0.78
C LEU A 156 -9.70 -13.84 1.76
N GLU A 157 -10.02 -12.94 2.69
CA GLU A 157 -11.15 -13.12 3.62
C GLU A 157 -12.48 -13.20 2.85
N GLN A 158 -12.68 -12.34 1.83
CA GLN A 158 -13.90 -12.36 1.02
C GLN A 158 -14.04 -13.67 0.21
N ILE A 159 -12.96 -14.17 -0.38
CA ILE A 159 -12.96 -15.44 -1.12
C ILE A 159 -13.35 -16.60 -0.19
N ARG A 160 -12.79 -16.65 1.01
CA ARG A 160 -13.07 -17.71 1.99
C ARG A 160 -14.50 -17.67 2.51
N ASN A 161 -15.08 -16.47 2.60
CA ASN A 161 -16.47 -16.30 3.01
C ASN A 161 -17.48 -16.56 1.87
N ASN A 162 -17.04 -16.51 0.60
CA ASN A 162 -17.88 -16.66 -0.57
C ASN A 162 -17.17 -17.51 -1.65
N ASN A 163 -17.38 -18.81 -1.60
CA ASN A 163 -16.74 -19.81 -2.47
C ASN A 163 -17.08 -19.70 -3.99
N ASN A 164 -17.90 -18.74 -4.40
CA ASN A 164 -18.37 -18.61 -5.79
C ASN A 164 -17.47 -17.73 -6.68
N ILE A 165 -16.42 -17.15 -6.13
CA ILE A 165 -15.55 -16.25 -6.89
C ILE A 165 -14.46 -17.07 -7.56
N LYS A 166 -14.51 -17.09 -8.91
CA LYS A 166 -13.50 -17.73 -9.74
C LYS A 166 -12.57 -16.67 -10.32
N ALA A 167 -11.27 -16.87 -10.17
CA ALA A 167 -10.28 -16.08 -10.90
C ALA A 167 -10.14 -16.62 -12.34
N ASN A 168 -9.74 -15.75 -13.26
CA ASN A 168 -9.27 -16.18 -14.56
C ASN A 168 -7.99 -16.99 -14.40
N ARG A 169 -7.76 -17.94 -15.30
CA ARG A 169 -6.53 -18.71 -15.33
C ARG A 169 -5.32 -17.78 -15.52
N PHE A 170 -4.30 -17.97 -14.72
CA PHE A 170 -3.02 -17.28 -14.80
C PHE A 170 -1.91 -18.33 -14.88
N ASP A 171 -1.27 -18.43 -16.03
CA ASP A 171 -0.35 -19.53 -16.37
C ASP A 171 1.13 -19.22 -16.07
N GLN A 172 1.43 -18.02 -15.55
CA GLN A 172 2.79 -17.64 -15.19
C GLN A 172 3.09 -17.97 -13.72
N ASN A 173 4.34 -18.26 -13.40
CA ASN A 173 4.76 -18.31 -12.01
C ASN A 173 4.90 -16.91 -11.46
N VAL A 174 4.54 -16.72 -10.19
CA VAL A 174 4.70 -15.45 -9.48
C VAL A 174 5.84 -15.59 -8.48
N LEU A 175 6.88 -14.80 -8.65
CA LEU A 175 7.98 -14.65 -7.70
C LEU A 175 7.73 -13.44 -6.82
N ILE A 176 7.72 -13.65 -5.51
CA ILE A 176 7.34 -12.62 -4.55
C ILE A 176 8.58 -12.08 -3.83
N HIS A 177 8.87 -10.79 -4.02
CA HIS A 177 9.77 -10.05 -3.16
C HIS A 177 8.98 -9.35 -2.05
N GLY A 178 8.90 -9.97 -0.88
CA GLY A 178 8.10 -9.45 0.23
C GLY A 178 8.56 -8.08 0.72
N HIS A 179 7.61 -7.18 0.93
CA HIS A 179 7.85 -5.86 1.49
C HIS A 179 8.40 -5.96 2.92
N CYS A 180 9.37 -5.09 3.29
CA CYS A 180 10.07 -5.15 4.58
C CYS A 180 9.11 -5.11 5.79
N HIS A 181 8.09 -4.24 5.75
CA HIS A 181 7.10 -4.15 6.82
C HIS A 181 6.21 -5.39 6.91
N GLN A 182 5.83 -6.01 5.78
CA GLN A 182 5.10 -7.28 5.81
C GLN A 182 5.95 -8.40 6.40
N LYS A 183 7.23 -8.48 6.02
CA LYS A 183 8.17 -9.47 6.58
C LYS A 183 8.34 -9.29 8.09
N SER A 184 8.53 -8.05 8.56
CA SER A 184 8.77 -7.75 9.98
C SER A 184 7.56 -8.06 10.88
N GLN A 185 6.35 -8.04 10.33
CA GLN A 185 5.10 -8.31 11.05
C GLN A 185 4.47 -9.68 10.71
N ASP A 186 5.21 -10.58 10.04
CA ASP A 186 4.74 -11.91 9.57
C ASP A 186 3.43 -11.84 8.74
N ARG A 187 3.28 -10.79 7.91
CA ARG A 187 2.06 -10.56 7.11
C ARG A 187 2.14 -11.06 5.67
N MET A 188 3.22 -11.75 5.29
CA MET A 188 3.39 -12.30 3.92
C MET A 188 2.40 -13.40 3.59
N LYS A 189 1.87 -14.09 4.60
CA LYS A 189 0.89 -15.19 4.41
C LYS A 189 -0.40 -14.74 3.74
N GLY A 190 -0.80 -13.47 3.90
CA GLY A 190 -1.98 -12.92 3.21
C GLY A 190 -1.85 -13.06 1.70
N LEU A 191 -0.75 -12.56 1.15
CA LEU A 191 -0.48 -12.60 -0.29
C LEU A 191 -0.28 -14.01 -0.83
N THR A 192 0.58 -14.82 -0.20
CA THR A 192 0.86 -16.19 -0.66
C THR A 192 -0.38 -17.08 -0.63
N ASN A 193 -1.20 -16.96 0.41
CA ASN A 193 -2.45 -17.71 0.52
C ASN A 193 -3.47 -17.24 -0.53
N LEU A 194 -3.60 -15.92 -0.78
CA LEU A 194 -4.47 -15.41 -1.83
C LEU A 194 -4.11 -15.99 -3.19
N LEU A 195 -2.83 -15.94 -3.56
CA LEU A 195 -2.37 -16.49 -4.84
C LEU A 195 -2.64 -18.01 -4.93
N SER A 196 -2.45 -18.74 -3.84
CA SER A 196 -2.75 -20.18 -3.79
C SER A 196 -4.24 -20.48 -3.93
N GLU A 197 -5.13 -19.74 -3.25
CA GLU A 197 -6.60 -19.86 -3.40
C GLU A 197 -7.07 -19.55 -4.82
N LEU A 198 -6.36 -18.67 -5.52
CA LEU A 198 -6.60 -18.35 -6.93
C LEU A 198 -5.96 -19.35 -7.91
N ASN A 199 -5.33 -20.43 -7.41
CA ASN A 199 -4.57 -21.41 -8.19
C ASN A 199 -3.42 -20.80 -9.00
N ILE A 200 -2.80 -19.74 -8.48
CA ILE A 200 -1.62 -19.10 -9.08
C ILE A 200 -0.37 -19.69 -8.44
N ASN A 201 0.49 -20.29 -9.26
CA ASN A 201 1.77 -20.81 -8.78
C ASN A 201 2.65 -19.66 -8.28
N ASN A 202 3.03 -19.70 -7.01
CA ASN A 202 3.76 -18.62 -6.39
C ASN A 202 4.91 -19.12 -5.51
N LYS A 203 5.98 -18.34 -5.43
CA LYS A 203 7.16 -18.63 -4.62
C LYS A 203 7.73 -17.35 -4.02
N MET A 204 7.95 -17.35 -2.72
CA MET A 204 8.75 -16.32 -2.05
C MET A 204 10.21 -16.40 -2.47
N ILE A 205 10.79 -15.28 -2.88
CA ILE A 205 12.23 -15.17 -3.11
C ILE A 205 12.88 -14.86 -1.75
N GLU A 206 13.86 -15.68 -1.36
CA GLU A 206 14.66 -15.42 -0.17
C GLU A 206 15.60 -14.26 -0.45
N THR A 207 15.16 -13.05 -0.15
CA THR A 207 15.91 -11.84 -0.37
C THR A 207 16.00 -10.99 0.88
N SER A 208 17.12 -10.28 1.01
CA SER A 208 17.33 -9.26 2.01
C SER A 208 16.64 -7.93 1.62
N CYS A 209 17.20 -6.81 1.97
CA CYS A 209 16.69 -5.48 1.63
C CYS A 209 16.91 -5.14 0.15
N CYS A 210 15.90 -4.52 -0.50
CA CYS A 210 16.03 -3.98 -1.87
C CYS A 210 16.90 -2.69 -1.93
N GLY A 211 17.27 -2.11 -0.80
CA GLY A 211 18.04 -0.86 -0.75
C GLY A 211 17.24 0.42 -0.98
N MET A 212 15.89 0.34 -1.06
CA MET A 212 15.03 1.46 -1.44
C MET A 212 14.10 1.96 -0.33
N ALA A 213 14.54 1.94 0.92
CA ALA A 213 13.73 2.44 2.04
C ALA A 213 13.37 3.93 1.88
N GLY A 214 12.16 4.24 1.47
CA GLY A 214 11.68 5.60 1.22
C GLY A 214 12.58 6.33 0.21
N SER A 215 13.12 7.50 0.60
CA SER A 215 14.05 8.28 -0.24
C SER A 215 15.49 7.75 -0.23
N PHE A 216 15.84 6.82 0.65
CA PHE A 216 17.22 6.38 0.90
C PHE A 216 17.98 6.05 -0.39
N GLY A 217 17.40 5.24 -1.27
CA GLY A 217 18.04 4.82 -2.50
C GLY A 217 18.14 5.92 -3.57
N TYR A 218 17.42 7.03 -3.42
CA TYR A 218 17.50 8.18 -4.32
C TYR A 218 18.54 9.22 -3.88
N GLU A 219 18.98 9.18 -2.62
CA GLU A 219 19.96 10.13 -2.12
C GLU A 219 21.37 9.80 -2.62
N SER A 220 22.10 10.80 -3.13
CA SER A 220 23.43 10.61 -3.73
C SER A 220 24.44 9.97 -2.77
N LYS A 221 24.38 10.34 -1.48
CA LYS A 221 25.25 9.77 -0.44
C LYS A 221 24.96 8.29 -0.15
N ASN A 222 23.75 7.81 -0.44
CA ASN A 222 23.30 6.46 -0.13
C ASN A 222 23.26 5.54 -1.36
N TYR A 223 23.42 6.09 -2.57
CA TYR A 223 23.23 5.36 -3.83
C TYR A 223 24.08 4.07 -3.91
N GLU A 224 25.38 4.18 -3.62
CA GLU A 224 26.27 3.01 -3.68
C GLU A 224 25.93 1.95 -2.63
N VAL A 225 25.52 2.36 -1.43
CA VAL A 225 25.06 1.44 -0.38
C VAL A 225 23.77 0.77 -0.80
N SER A 226 22.80 1.53 -1.29
CA SER A 226 21.53 1.03 -1.82
C SER A 226 21.74 -0.04 -2.89
N LYS A 227 22.63 0.25 -3.86
CA LYS A 227 22.97 -0.68 -4.95
C LYS A 227 23.65 -1.95 -4.42
N LYS A 228 24.57 -1.84 -3.48
CA LYS A 228 25.20 -3.01 -2.83
C LYS A 228 24.17 -3.86 -2.11
N MET A 229 23.25 -3.26 -1.37
CA MET A 229 22.18 -3.97 -0.66
C MET A 229 21.29 -4.78 -1.64
N ALA A 230 20.84 -4.17 -2.74
CA ALA A 230 20.06 -4.85 -3.76
C ALA A 230 20.82 -6.03 -4.40
N ASN A 231 22.13 -5.86 -4.62
CA ASN A 231 22.99 -6.88 -5.22
C ASN A 231 23.39 -8.03 -4.28
N LEU A 232 23.09 -7.94 -2.96
CA LEU A 232 23.36 -9.06 -2.05
C LEU A 232 22.50 -10.29 -2.37
N SER A 233 21.24 -10.09 -2.75
CA SER A 233 20.32 -11.20 -2.98
C SER A 233 19.21 -10.91 -4.00
N LEU A 234 18.61 -9.70 -3.98
CA LEU A 234 17.45 -9.41 -4.82
C LEU A 234 17.79 -9.44 -6.32
N ILE A 235 18.76 -8.67 -6.74
CA ILE A 235 19.16 -8.61 -8.17
C ILE A 235 19.64 -9.99 -8.67
N PRO A 236 20.49 -10.74 -7.95
CA PRO A 236 20.82 -12.11 -8.34
C PRO A 236 19.61 -13.03 -8.43
N ALA A 237 18.64 -12.93 -7.53
CA ALA A 237 17.43 -13.74 -7.59
C ALA A 237 16.56 -13.41 -8.82
N ILE A 238 16.43 -12.13 -9.16
CA ILE A 238 15.73 -11.67 -10.36
C ILE A 238 16.45 -12.17 -11.63
N ASN A 239 17.76 -12.02 -11.69
CA ASN A 239 18.55 -12.45 -12.86
C ASN A 239 18.54 -13.97 -13.09
N ASN A 240 18.30 -14.75 -12.03
CA ASN A 240 18.17 -16.20 -12.09
C ASN A 240 16.74 -16.69 -12.31
N SER A 241 15.75 -15.77 -12.38
CA SER A 241 14.36 -16.13 -12.70
C SER A 241 14.19 -16.38 -14.21
N ASN A 242 13.10 -17.08 -14.58
CA ASN A 242 12.77 -17.23 -15.98
C ASN A 242 12.17 -15.95 -16.55
N GLU A 243 12.38 -15.66 -17.83
CA GLU A 243 11.80 -14.50 -18.51
C GLU A 243 10.27 -14.46 -18.48
N LYS A 244 9.63 -15.61 -18.26
CA LYS A 244 8.17 -15.74 -18.18
C LYS A 244 7.63 -15.61 -16.73
N ASP A 245 8.50 -15.55 -15.74
CA ASP A 245 8.07 -15.40 -14.35
C ASP A 245 7.60 -13.96 -14.11
N PHE A 246 6.51 -13.80 -13.38
CA PHE A 246 6.00 -12.50 -12.97
C PHE A 246 6.55 -12.16 -11.59
N ILE A 247 7.18 -11.01 -11.44
CA ILE A 247 7.81 -10.60 -10.18
C ILE A 247 6.96 -9.50 -9.52
N ILE A 248 6.62 -9.69 -8.25
CA ILE A 248 5.86 -8.74 -7.44
C ILE A 248 6.54 -8.46 -6.11
#